data_655f31cef17fe390ec255cebe2cb5841
#
_entry.id   655f31cef17fe390ec255cebe2cb5841
#
_cell.length_a   1.000
_cell.length_b   1.000
_cell.length_c   1.000
_cell.angle_alpha   90.00
_cell.angle_beta   90.00
_cell.angle_gamma   90.00
#
_symmetry.space_group_name_H-M   'P 1'
#
loop_
_entity.id
_entity.type
_entity.pdbx_description
1 polymer ?
#
loop_
_entity_poly.entity_id
_entity_poly.type
_entity_poly.pdbx_seq_one_letter_code
_entity_poly.pdbx_strand_id
1 'polypeptide(L)'
;VADNSADIAKRIILGCVAEGMTIEQACASAGKSIKTYEYYRRTDKVFCDKVDRTRLGLKDKSFASGDVHDLTFAEFREKFLHSKTFPHQQNLVDMIEGREPGWLHPSMKYEPGLASNRILLNIPPNHAKSITITVDYVTWQVVRNPNFRVLIVSQTQQLAADFLYAIKQRLTHPMYESLQQAYAAGVGFNSKSASWQATRVTFGSELRESSEKDPNIEAIGIGGQIYGKRADMIIVDDAVTLKNANEFEKQIRWLTQDVRSRLNPTGKLVVIGTRVSAMDLYRELRNEDRYPGGLVPWKYLAMPALLTTHEDPDKWETLWPASDAPFDGQMESDKNEDGLYPRWNGRNLYNERQAMDASTWALVYQQQDISDDAIFDPVCVRGSIDG
;
A
#
# COMPACT_ATOMS: atom_id res chain seq x y z
N VAL A 1 -31.64 -29.96 5.68
CA VAL A 1 -30.25 -30.11 6.14
C VAL A 1 -30.31 -30.12 7.65
N ALA A 2 -30.03 -31.25 8.30
CA ALA A 2 -30.08 -31.39 9.74
C ALA A 2 -28.93 -30.59 10.34
N ASP A 3 -29.25 -29.56 11.15
CA ASP A 3 -28.27 -28.79 11.90
C ASP A 3 -27.58 -29.76 12.87
N ASN A 4 -26.28 -29.93 12.74
CA ASN A 4 -25.54 -30.92 13.54
C ASN A 4 -25.52 -30.43 15.00
N SER A 5 -25.84 -31.30 15.94
CA SER A 5 -25.87 -31.01 17.40
C SER A 5 -24.57 -30.33 17.92
N ALA A 6 -23.43 -30.52 17.23
CA ALA A 6 -22.18 -29.86 17.53
C ALA A 6 -22.21 -28.38 17.15
N ASP A 7 -22.82 -28.01 16.02
CA ASP A 7 -22.89 -26.63 15.55
C ASP A 7 -23.86 -25.79 16.38
N ILE A 8 -24.96 -26.41 16.83
CA ILE A 8 -25.89 -25.78 17.80
C ILE A 8 -25.16 -25.50 19.11
N ALA A 9 -24.41 -26.45 19.65
CA ALA A 9 -23.65 -26.27 20.87
C ALA A 9 -22.59 -25.16 20.75
N LYS A 10 -21.87 -25.10 19.66
CA LYS A 10 -20.88 -24.04 19.39
C LYS A 10 -21.52 -22.64 19.32
N ARG A 11 -22.71 -22.50 18.71
CA ARG A 11 -23.48 -21.25 18.68
C ARG A 11 -23.90 -20.78 20.07
N ILE A 12 -24.41 -21.73 20.90
CA ILE A 12 -24.81 -21.42 22.28
C ILE A 12 -23.59 -20.96 23.09
N ILE A 13 -22.46 -21.65 22.99
CA ILE A 13 -21.22 -21.29 23.70
C ILE A 13 -20.77 -19.89 23.29
N LEU A 14 -20.75 -19.55 21.99
CA LEU A 14 -20.38 -18.24 21.50
C LEU A 14 -21.32 -17.14 22.02
N GLY A 15 -22.63 -17.38 22.02
CA GLY A 15 -23.63 -16.45 22.57
C GLY A 15 -23.41 -16.17 24.06
N CYS A 16 -23.22 -17.20 24.86
CA CYS A 16 -22.97 -17.06 26.31
C CYS A 16 -21.64 -16.33 26.61
N VAL A 17 -20.60 -16.60 25.82
CA VAL A 17 -19.31 -15.88 25.96
C VAL A 17 -19.45 -14.39 25.56
N ALA A 18 -20.26 -14.08 24.56
CA ALA A 18 -20.58 -12.71 24.18
C ALA A 18 -21.33 -11.93 25.26
N GLU A 19 -22.12 -12.63 26.06
CA GLU A 19 -22.83 -12.09 27.25
C GLU A 19 -21.93 -12.00 28.49
N GLY A 20 -20.64 -12.35 28.37
CA GLY A 20 -19.65 -12.22 29.45
C GLY A 20 -19.61 -13.44 30.40
N MET A 21 -20.24 -14.56 30.04
CA MET A 21 -20.18 -15.80 30.84
C MET A 21 -18.78 -16.43 30.77
N THR A 22 -18.41 -17.15 31.84
CA THR A 22 -17.20 -18.00 31.81
C THR A 22 -17.38 -19.17 30.86
N ILE A 23 -16.28 -19.73 30.38
CA ILE A 23 -16.31 -20.90 29.48
C ILE A 23 -17.06 -22.10 30.12
N GLU A 24 -16.90 -22.28 31.42
CA GLU A 24 -17.62 -23.35 32.18
C GLU A 24 -19.12 -23.13 32.15
N GLN A 25 -19.57 -21.88 32.40
CA GLN A 25 -20.98 -21.52 32.34
C GLN A 25 -21.57 -21.67 30.94
N ALA A 26 -20.82 -21.19 29.92
CA ALA A 26 -21.21 -21.29 28.52
C ALA A 26 -21.32 -22.75 28.06
N CYS A 27 -20.40 -23.63 28.48
CA CYS A 27 -20.47 -25.07 28.22
C CYS A 27 -21.67 -25.71 28.90
N ALA A 28 -21.92 -25.36 30.15
CA ALA A 28 -23.10 -25.89 30.89
C ALA A 28 -24.40 -25.47 30.18
N SER A 29 -24.52 -24.22 29.75
CA SER A 29 -25.68 -23.73 28.98
C SER A 29 -25.88 -24.47 27.66
N ALA A 30 -24.79 -24.88 27.01
CA ALA A 30 -24.81 -25.69 25.78
C ALA A 30 -25.02 -27.19 26.02
N GLY A 31 -25.14 -27.64 27.28
CA GLY A 31 -25.22 -29.05 27.63
C GLY A 31 -23.95 -29.84 27.27
N LYS A 32 -22.78 -29.20 27.29
CA LYS A 32 -21.49 -29.80 26.92
C LYS A 32 -20.48 -29.70 28.06
N SER A 33 -19.52 -30.62 28.08
CA SER A 33 -18.41 -30.58 29.03
C SER A 33 -17.27 -29.65 28.53
N ILE A 34 -16.40 -29.20 29.45
CA ILE A 34 -15.19 -28.48 29.10
C ILE A 34 -14.29 -29.27 28.14
N LYS A 35 -14.21 -30.61 28.34
CA LYS A 35 -13.46 -31.51 27.42
C LYS A 35 -14.00 -31.44 26.00
N THR A 36 -15.33 -31.34 25.84
CA THR A 36 -15.98 -31.20 24.54
C THR A 36 -15.64 -29.83 23.90
N TYR A 37 -15.60 -28.76 24.70
CA TYR A 37 -15.17 -27.46 24.26
C TYR A 37 -13.70 -27.45 23.82
N GLU A 38 -12.79 -28.06 24.58
CA GLU A 38 -11.37 -28.19 24.19
C GLU A 38 -11.21 -29.01 22.89
N TYR A 39 -12.02 -30.03 22.71
CA TYR A 39 -12.07 -30.76 21.46
C TYR A 39 -12.51 -29.85 20.30
N TYR A 40 -13.57 -29.06 20.46
CA TYR A 40 -14.01 -28.10 19.45
C TYR A 40 -12.89 -27.06 19.12
N ARG A 41 -12.24 -26.53 20.14
CA ARG A 41 -11.11 -25.58 19.92
C ARG A 41 -9.96 -26.19 19.12
N ARG A 42 -9.67 -27.44 19.32
CA ARG A 42 -8.58 -28.13 18.64
C ARG A 42 -8.93 -28.54 17.21
N THR A 43 -10.19 -28.89 16.95
CA THR A 43 -10.64 -29.42 15.67
C THR A 43 -11.33 -28.41 14.78
N ASP A 44 -11.81 -27.30 15.34
CA ASP A 44 -12.47 -26.20 14.62
C ASP A 44 -11.79 -24.87 14.91
N LYS A 45 -10.86 -24.52 14.03
CA LYS A 45 -10.07 -23.29 14.15
C LYS A 45 -10.94 -22.04 14.07
N VAL A 46 -11.99 -22.04 13.25
CA VAL A 46 -12.94 -20.92 13.11
C VAL A 46 -13.69 -20.67 14.41
N PHE A 47 -14.16 -21.74 15.05
CA PHE A 47 -14.80 -21.65 16.36
C PHE A 47 -13.84 -21.14 17.44
N CYS A 48 -12.59 -21.63 17.45
CA CYS A 48 -11.55 -21.19 18.37
C CYS A 48 -11.33 -19.67 18.26
N ASP A 49 -11.09 -19.17 17.05
CA ASP A 49 -10.81 -17.78 16.78
C ASP A 49 -12.00 -16.87 17.15
N LYS A 50 -13.23 -17.30 16.88
CA LYS A 50 -14.45 -16.59 17.29
C LYS A 50 -14.57 -16.46 18.81
N VAL A 51 -14.33 -17.52 19.56
CA VAL A 51 -14.38 -17.48 21.03
C VAL A 51 -13.31 -16.53 21.58
N ASP A 52 -12.08 -16.61 21.07
CA ASP A 52 -10.98 -15.79 21.54
C ASP A 52 -11.23 -14.29 21.25
N ARG A 53 -11.77 -13.95 20.08
CA ARG A 53 -12.18 -12.59 19.73
C ARG A 53 -13.30 -12.06 20.62
N THR A 54 -14.33 -12.87 20.87
CA THR A 54 -15.44 -12.51 21.74
C THR A 54 -14.95 -12.22 23.17
N ARG A 55 -14.03 -13.03 23.70
CA ARG A 55 -13.42 -12.81 25.02
C ARG A 55 -12.59 -11.53 25.11
N LEU A 56 -11.96 -11.12 24.00
CA LEU A 56 -11.19 -9.87 23.91
C LEU A 56 -12.07 -8.64 23.73
N GLY A 57 -13.42 -8.79 23.74
CA GLY A 57 -14.34 -7.68 23.54
C GLY A 57 -14.31 -7.09 22.10
N LEU A 58 -13.71 -7.81 21.17
CA LEU A 58 -13.70 -7.47 19.75
C LEU A 58 -15.10 -7.80 19.21
N LYS A 59 -16.01 -6.81 19.30
CA LYS A 59 -17.37 -6.93 18.76
C LYS A 59 -17.27 -7.28 17.27
N ASP A 60 -17.98 -8.32 16.83
CA ASP A 60 -18.38 -8.45 15.44
C ASP A 60 -19.13 -7.17 15.09
N LYS A 61 -18.48 -6.26 14.39
CA LYS A 61 -19.19 -5.16 13.74
C LYS A 61 -20.05 -5.84 12.67
N SER A 62 -21.33 -6.06 12.98
CA SER A 62 -22.33 -6.43 11.98
C SER A 62 -22.29 -5.30 10.95
N PHE A 63 -21.79 -5.61 9.75
CA PHE A 63 -21.74 -4.65 8.66
C PHE A 63 -23.19 -4.28 8.31
N ALA A 64 -23.60 -3.06 8.61
CA ALA A 64 -24.76 -2.48 7.94
C ALA A 64 -24.49 -2.60 6.44
N SER A 65 -25.45 -3.13 5.70
CA SER A 65 -25.41 -3.47 4.28
C SER A 65 -25.35 -2.21 3.39
N GLY A 66 -24.24 -1.47 3.45
CA GLY A 66 -23.80 -0.63 2.35
C GLY A 66 -22.98 -1.52 1.41
N ASP A 67 -23.13 -1.35 0.12
CA ASP A 67 -22.38 -2.18 -0.84
C ASP A 67 -20.87 -1.99 -0.58
N VAL A 68 -20.22 -3.05 -0.12
CA VAL A 68 -18.77 -3.02 0.19
C VAL A 68 -17.92 -2.73 -1.04
N HIS A 69 -18.50 -2.90 -2.24
CA HIS A 69 -17.86 -2.59 -3.52
C HIS A 69 -17.82 -1.08 -3.80
N ASP A 70 -18.67 -0.27 -3.16
CA ASP A 70 -18.74 1.18 -3.35
C ASP A 70 -17.84 1.97 -2.39
N LEU A 71 -17.15 1.30 -1.47
CA LEU A 71 -16.24 1.96 -0.53
C LEU A 71 -15.10 2.66 -1.28
N THR A 72 -14.80 3.88 -0.88
CA THR A 72 -13.56 4.56 -1.27
C THR A 72 -12.35 3.80 -0.73
N PHE A 73 -11.18 4.07 -1.27
CA PHE A 73 -9.95 3.45 -0.77
C PHE A 73 -9.69 3.77 0.71
N ALA A 74 -9.93 5.01 1.13
CA ALA A 74 -9.74 5.42 2.53
C ALA A 74 -10.69 4.67 3.48
N GLU A 75 -11.98 4.56 3.13
CA GLU A 75 -12.96 3.78 3.88
C GLU A 75 -12.62 2.29 3.92
N PHE A 76 -12.15 1.74 2.78
CA PHE A 76 -11.69 0.35 2.72
C PHE A 76 -10.50 0.10 3.66
N ARG A 77 -9.48 0.96 3.64
CA ARG A 77 -8.32 0.83 4.54
C ARG A 77 -8.73 0.89 6.00
N GLU A 78 -9.52 1.87 6.37
CA GLU A 78 -9.97 2.02 7.76
C GLU A 78 -10.83 0.83 8.20
N LYS A 79 -11.76 0.40 7.36
CA LYS A 79 -12.72 -0.65 7.68
C LYS A 79 -12.09 -2.03 7.74
N PHE A 80 -11.24 -2.38 6.77
CA PHE A 80 -10.73 -3.73 6.58
C PHE A 80 -9.25 -3.92 6.89
N LEU A 81 -8.44 -2.88 6.72
CA LEU A 81 -7.00 -2.94 6.97
C LEU A 81 -6.60 -2.27 8.28
N HIS A 82 -7.57 -1.66 9.00
CA HIS A 82 -7.37 -0.99 10.29
C HIS A 82 -6.29 0.09 10.24
N SER A 83 -6.21 0.81 9.14
CA SER A 83 -5.21 1.84 8.89
C SER A 83 -5.85 3.09 8.30
N LYS A 84 -5.48 4.26 8.84
CA LYS A 84 -5.90 5.56 8.31
C LYS A 84 -5.20 5.88 6.99
N THR A 85 -5.88 6.66 6.16
CA THR A 85 -5.27 7.23 4.95
C THR A 85 -4.95 8.70 5.20
N PHE A 86 -3.67 9.03 5.17
CA PHE A 86 -3.19 10.40 5.39
C PHE A 86 -3.23 11.21 4.08
N PRO A 87 -3.23 12.57 4.13
CA PRO A 87 -3.42 13.41 2.95
C PRO A 87 -2.43 13.12 1.81
N HIS A 88 -1.15 12.90 2.09
CA HIS A 88 -0.16 12.55 1.08
C HIS A 88 -0.45 11.18 0.44
N GLN A 89 -0.93 10.21 1.20
CA GLN A 89 -1.33 8.90 0.68
C GLN A 89 -2.60 9.01 -0.19
N GLN A 90 -3.56 9.84 0.21
CA GLN A 90 -4.74 10.11 -0.59
C GLN A 90 -4.37 10.75 -1.94
N ASN A 91 -3.42 11.68 -1.96
CA ASN A 91 -2.91 12.26 -3.20
C ASN A 91 -2.37 11.20 -4.18
N LEU A 92 -1.66 10.17 -3.66
CA LEU A 92 -1.19 9.06 -4.51
C LEU A 92 -2.35 8.32 -5.16
N VAL A 93 -3.39 8.05 -4.39
CA VAL A 93 -4.59 7.35 -4.87
C VAL A 93 -5.35 8.22 -5.87
N ASP A 94 -5.51 9.51 -5.60
CA ASP A 94 -6.17 10.45 -6.50
C ASP A 94 -5.49 10.47 -7.88
N MET A 95 -4.15 10.51 -7.89
CA MET A 95 -3.38 10.43 -9.13
C MET A 95 -3.68 9.15 -9.92
N ILE A 96 -3.72 8.00 -9.24
CA ILE A 96 -3.98 6.70 -9.88
C ILE A 96 -5.44 6.60 -10.34
N GLU A 97 -6.39 7.13 -9.57
CA GLU A 97 -7.81 7.17 -9.92
C GLU A 97 -8.13 8.18 -11.04
N GLY A 98 -7.16 8.97 -11.47
CA GLY A 98 -7.31 9.98 -12.53
C GLY A 98 -7.83 11.32 -12.02
N ARG A 99 -7.96 11.47 -10.71
CA ARG A 99 -8.31 12.75 -10.07
C ARG A 99 -7.08 13.66 -9.92
N GLU A 100 -7.30 14.93 -9.74
CA GLU A 100 -6.27 15.83 -9.26
C GLU A 100 -6.02 15.60 -7.77
N PRO A 101 -4.76 15.77 -7.28
CA PRO A 101 -4.47 15.66 -5.85
C PRO A 101 -5.34 16.64 -5.05
N GLY A 102 -6.03 16.12 -4.02
CA GLY A 102 -6.92 16.93 -3.18
C GLY A 102 -6.17 17.88 -2.23
N TRP A 103 -4.89 17.63 -1.99
CA TRP A 103 -4.02 18.43 -1.13
C TRP A 103 -2.70 18.73 -1.83
N LEU A 104 -2.48 19.98 -2.24
CA LEU A 104 -1.25 20.46 -2.86
C LEU A 104 -0.66 21.60 -2.05
N HIS A 105 0.44 21.33 -1.36
CA HIS A 105 1.26 22.35 -0.74
C HIS A 105 2.16 23.01 -1.81
N PRO A 106 2.50 24.32 -1.71
CA PRO A 106 3.35 25.01 -2.69
C PRO A 106 4.73 24.39 -2.93
N SER A 107 5.26 23.64 -1.98
CA SER A 107 6.52 22.90 -2.13
C SER A 107 6.41 21.62 -2.96
N MET A 108 5.19 21.15 -3.24
CA MET A 108 4.93 19.97 -4.06
C MET A 108 4.97 20.34 -5.54
N LYS A 109 5.36 19.41 -6.38
CA LYS A 109 5.36 19.59 -7.83
C LYS A 109 4.31 18.69 -8.47
N TYR A 110 3.32 19.28 -9.13
CA TYR A 110 2.29 18.59 -9.87
C TYR A 110 2.28 19.01 -11.33
N GLU A 111 2.26 18.03 -12.24
CA GLU A 111 2.17 18.21 -13.68
C GLU A 111 1.06 17.28 -14.22
N PRO A 112 0.03 17.80 -14.90
CA PRO A 112 -1.15 17.01 -15.28
C PRO A 112 -0.85 15.95 -16.35
N GLY A 113 0.22 16.11 -17.13
CA GLY A 113 0.57 15.24 -18.24
C GLY A 113 -0.50 15.18 -19.33
N LEU A 114 -0.24 14.46 -20.43
CA LEU A 114 -1.22 14.25 -21.50
C LEU A 114 -2.05 13.00 -21.36
N ALA A 115 -1.48 11.94 -20.73
CA ALA A 115 -2.12 10.65 -20.62
C ALA A 115 -2.61 10.42 -19.20
N SER A 116 -3.91 10.23 -19.04
CA SER A 116 -4.53 9.97 -17.72
C SER A 116 -4.13 8.63 -17.08
N ASN A 117 -3.55 7.72 -17.86
CA ASN A 117 -3.19 6.37 -17.43
C ASN A 117 -1.67 6.14 -17.25
N ARG A 118 -0.86 7.20 -17.29
CA ARG A 118 0.58 7.15 -17.03
C ARG A 118 0.91 8.04 -15.85
N ILE A 119 1.22 7.43 -14.73
CA ILE A 119 1.38 8.10 -13.46
C ILE A 119 2.82 7.92 -12.98
N LEU A 120 3.45 9.04 -12.65
CA LEU A 120 4.81 9.11 -12.13
C LEU A 120 4.78 9.81 -10.76
N LEU A 121 5.26 9.12 -9.74
CA LEU A 121 5.16 9.54 -8.35
C LEU A 121 6.54 9.49 -7.69
N ASN A 122 7.01 10.64 -7.18
CA ASN A 122 8.23 10.71 -6.41
C ASN A 122 7.96 11.14 -4.97
N ILE A 123 8.39 10.31 -4.03
CA ILE A 123 8.10 10.47 -2.61
C ILE A 123 9.33 10.06 -1.81
N PRO A 124 9.62 10.73 -0.68
CA PRO A 124 10.74 10.39 0.18
C PRO A 124 10.71 8.95 0.68
N PRO A 125 11.85 8.39 1.10
CA PRO A 125 11.89 7.07 1.72
C PRO A 125 11.04 7.05 3.00
N ASN A 126 10.52 5.87 3.33
CA ASN A 126 9.76 5.62 4.55
C ASN A 126 8.49 6.47 4.75
N HIS A 127 7.90 7.02 3.67
CA HIS A 127 6.62 7.74 3.67
C HIS A 127 5.45 6.87 3.17
N ALA A 128 5.51 5.57 3.43
CA ALA A 128 4.46 4.57 3.18
C ALA A 128 4.00 4.42 1.72
N LYS A 129 4.78 4.88 0.72
CA LYS A 129 4.41 4.79 -0.70
C LYS A 129 4.05 3.38 -1.16
N SER A 130 4.94 2.41 -0.91
CA SER A 130 4.78 1.03 -1.37
C SER A 130 3.65 0.31 -0.63
N ILE A 131 3.53 0.51 0.69
CA ILE A 131 2.42 -0.07 1.47
C ILE A 131 1.08 0.49 0.97
N THR A 132 1.00 1.79 0.72
CA THR A 132 -0.25 2.42 0.26
C THR A 132 -0.64 1.96 -1.13
N ILE A 133 0.29 1.98 -2.10
CA ILE A 133 -0.04 1.74 -3.51
C ILE A 133 0.18 0.28 -3.90
N THR A 134 1.34 -0.27 -3.62
CA THR A 134 1.69 -1.61 -4.14
C THR A 134 1.05 -2.71 -3.32
N VAL A 135 0.75 -2.48 -2.05
CA VAL A 135 0.11 -3.48 -1.19
C VAL A 135 -1.38 -3.20 -1.01
N ASP A 136 -1.74 -2.10 -0.34
CA ASP A 136 -3.13 -1.87 0.09
C ASP A 136 -4.06 -1.52 -1.07
N TYR A 137 -3.60 -0.65 -2.03
CA TYR A 137 -4.39 -0.30 -3.20
C TYR A 137 -4.57 -1.49 -4.15
N VAL A 138 -3.53 -2.30 -4.37
CA VAL A 138 -3.65 -3.54 -5.15
C VAL A 138 -4.61 -4.51 -4.47
N THR A 139 -4.52 -4.69 -3.15
CA THR A 139 -5.48 -5.51 -2.39
C THR A 139 -6.90 -5.04 -2.64
N TRP A 140 -7.17 -3.73 -2.51
CA TRP A 140 -8.49 -3.15 -2.75
C TRP A 140 -9.00 -3.42 -4.16
N GLN A 141 -8.15 -3.28 -5.18
CA GLN A 141 -8.54 -3.52 -6.57
C GLN A 141 -8.91 -4.99 -6.83
N VAL A 142 -8.09 -5.94 -6.38
CA VAL A 142 -8.31 -7.35 -6.66
C VAL A 142 -9.45 -7.97 -5.85
N VAL A 143 -9.77 -7.45 -4.66
CA VAL A 143 -10.93 -7.93 -3.90
C VAL A 143 -12.25 -7.41 -4.47
N ARG A 144 -12.28 -6.18 -4.98
CA ARG A 144 -13.45 -5.58 -5.64
C ARG A 144 -13.72 -6.17 -7.01
N ASN A 145 -12.67 -6.53 -7.72
CA ASN A 145 -12.75 -7.15 -9.04
C ASN A 145 -11.77 -8.34 -9.12
N PRO A 146 -12.25 -9.56 -8.83
CA PRO A 146 -11.42 -10.77 -8.90
C PRO A 146 -10.86 -11.09 -10.29
N ASN A 147 -11.32 -10.42 -11.35
CA ASN A 147 -10.74 -10.54 -12.69
C ASN A 147 -9.62 -9.53 -12.94
N PHE A 148 -9.39 -8.57 -12.04
CA PHE A 148 -8.37 -7.54 -12.17
C PHE A 148 -6.96 -8.14 -12.12
N ARG A 149 -6.10 -7.71 -13.05
CA ARG A 149 -4.75 -8.24 -13.24
C ARG A 149 -3.71 -7.16 -12.97
N VAL A 150 -2.80 -7.46 -12.06
CA VAL A 150 -1.73 -6.54 -11.65
C VAL A 150 -0.37 -7.18 -11.88
N LEU A 151 0.53 -6.43 -12.51
CA LEU A 151 1.93 -6.76 -12.59
C LEU A 151 2.71 -5.82 -11.66
N ILE A 152 3.36 -6.38 -10.65
CA ILE A 152 4.24 -5.65 -9.73
C ILE A 152 5.68 -5.83 -10.19
N VAL A 153 6.35 -4.71 -10.42
CA VAL A 153 7.76 -4.65 -10.82
C VAL A 153 8.55 -3.93 -9.74
N SER A 154 9.67 -4.49 -9.32
CA SER A 154 10.63 -3.80 -8.45
C SER A 154 12.06 -4.02 -8.95
N GLN A 155 13.07 -3.49 -8.24
CA GLN A 155 14.47 -3.66 -8.61
C GLN A 155 14.83 -5.13 -8.84
N THR A 156 14.38 -6.02 -7.96
CA THR A 156 14.59 -7.45 -8.05
C THR A 156 13.28 -8.21 -7.96
N GLN A 157 13.26 -9.44 -8.47
CA GLN A 157 12.10 -10.31 -8.32
C GLN A 157 11.78 -10.62 -6.86
N GLN A 158 12.78 -10.69 -5.99
CA GLN A 158 12.58 -10.93 -4.57
C GLN A 158 11.83 -9.76 -3.91
N LEU A 159 12.24 -8.52 -4.15
CA LEU A 159 11.54 -7.33 -3.63
C LEU A 159 10.10 -7.26 -4.13
N ALA A 160 9.86 -7.57 -5.40
CA ALA A 160 8.50 -7.64 -5.94
C ALA A 160 7.68 -8.76 -5.27
N ALA A 161 8.30 -9.91 -4.98
CA ALA A 161 7.66 -11.02 -4.27
C ALA A 161 7.34 -10.68 -2.80
N ASP A 162 8.13 -9.84 -2.15
CA ASP A 162 7.88 -9.38 -0.78
C ASP A 162 6.61 -8.50 -0.73
N PHE A 163 6.36 -7.67 -1.73
CA PHE A 163 5.07 -6.96 -1.86
C PHE A 163 3.90 -7.93 -2.06
N LEU A 164 4.07 -8.92 -2.93
CA LEU A 164 3.04 -9.94 -3.14
C LEU A 164 2.79 -10.76 -1.86
N TYR A 165 3.83 -11.05 -1.08
CA TYR A 165 3.68 -11.68 0.23
C TYR A 165 2.84 -10.81 1.17
N ALA A 166 3.10 -9.51 1.26
CA ALA A 166 2.31 -8.59 2.07
C ALA A 166 0.83 -8.55 1.62
N ILE A 167 0.54 -8.54 0.31
CA ILE A 167 -0.82 -8.64 -0.22
C ILE A 167 -1.48 -9.96 0.21
N LYS A 168 -0.76 -11.08 0.10
CA LYS A 168 -1.28 -12.39 0.55
C LYS A 168 -1.62 -12.39 2.04
N GLN A 169 -0.83 -11.69 2.88
CA GLN A 169 -1.16 -11.52 4.29
C GLN A 169 -2.47 -10.72 4.46
N ARG A 170 -2.72 -9.65 3.68
CA ARG A 170 -4.03 -8.95 3.70
C ARG A 170 -5.19 -9.87 3.34
N LEU A 171 -4.99 -10.78 2.40
CA LEU A 171 -6.02 -11.68 1.89
C LEU A 171 -6.31 -12.88 2.78
N THR A 172 -5.36 -13.33 3.63
CA THR A 172 -5.48 -14.63 4.32
C THR A 172 -5.20 -14.60 5.82
N HIS A 173 -4.58 -13.54 6.35
CA HIS A 173 -4.28 -13.49 7.78
C HIS A 173 -5.56 -13.27 8.61
N PRO A 174 -5.73 -13.95 9.76
CA PRO A 174 -6.93 -13.83 10.60
C PRO A 174 -7.27 -12.40 11.04
N MET A 175 -6.27 -11.51 11.18
CA MET A 175 -6.49 -10.09 11.48
C MET A 175 -7.42 -9.41 10.47
N TYR A 176 -7.46 -9.89 9.22
CA TYR A 176 -8.28 -9.36 8.13
C TYR A 176 -9.48 -10.27 7.80
N GLU A 177 -9.98 -11.02 8.77
CA GLU A 177 -11.13 -11.91 8.57
C GLU A 177 -12.36 -11.17 8.04
N SER A 178 -12.59 -9.94 8.50
CA SER A 178 -13.70 -9.11 8.04
C SER A 178 -13.63 -8.82 6.53
N LEU A 179 -12.43 -8.63 5.98
CA LEU A 179 -12.20 -8.48 4.54
C LEU A 179 -12.52 -9.78 3.81
N GLN A 180 -12.08 -10.91 4.33
CA GLN A 180 -12.35 -12.23 3.74
C GLN A 180 -13.84 -12.55 3.73
N GLN A 181 -14.55 -12.24 4.80
CA GLN A 181 -16.00 -12.42 4.89
C GLN A 181 -16.76 -11.51 3.91
N ALA A 182 -16.31 -10.28 3.74
CA ALA A 182 -16.97 -9.30 2.88
C ALA A 182 -16.81 -9.61 1.38
N TYR A 183 -15.63 -10.07 0.94
CA TYR A 183 -15.30 -10.20 -0.48
C TYR A 183 -15.08 -11.64 -0.96
N ALA A 184 -14.88 -12.58 -0.06
CA ALA A 184 -14.67 -14.00 -0.42
C ALA A 184 -15.63 -14.95 0.32
N ALA A 185 -16.75 -14.47 0.78
CA ALA A 185 -17.91 -15.08 1.46
C ALA A 185 -17.82 -16.60 1.69
N GLY A 186 -17.06 -17.03 2.70
CA GLY A 186 -16.94 -18.44 3.10
C GLY A 186 -16.04 -19.31 2.21
N VAL A 187 -15.55 -18.80 1.08
CA VAL A 187 -14.65 -19.53 0.16
C VAL A 187 -13.19 -19.32 0.55
N GLY A 188 -12.81 -18.07 0.87
CA GLY A 188 -11.43 -17.65 1.10
C GLY A 188 -10.65 -17.45 -0.21
N PHE A 189 -9.75 -16.45 -0.25
CA PHE A 189 -9.02 -16.08 -1.47
C PHE A 189 -8.02 -17.14 -1.94
N ASN A 190 -7.47 -17.94 -1.03
CA ASN A 190 -6.52 -19.01 -1.34
C ASN A 190 -7.18 -20.40 -1.51
N SER A 191 -8.48 -20.52 -1.24
CA SER A 191 -9.20 -21.77 -1.41
C SER A 191 -9.37 -22.07 -2.88
N LYS A 192 -9.05 -23.31 -3.28
CA LYS A 192 -9.16 -23.75 -4.69
C LYS A 192 -8.48 -22.80 -5.68
N SER A 193 -7.48 -22.02 -5.22
CA SER A 193 -6.73 -21.11 -6.09
C SER A 193 -5.99 -21.90 -7.17
N ALA A 194 -5.98 -21.38 -8.41
CA ALA A 194 -5.24 -21.98 -9.49
C ALA A 194 -3.70 -21.80 -9.30
N SER A 195 -3.29 -20.77 -8.57
CA SER A 195 -1.89 -20.52 -8.20
C SER A 195 -1.80 -19.65 -6.94
N TRP A 196 -0.95 -20.06 -5.99
CA TRP A 196 -0.66 -19.31 -4.76
C TRP A 196 0.84 -19.33 -4.46
N GLN A 197 1.63 -18.96 -5.46
CA GLN A 197 3.10 -19.04 -5.43
C GLN A 197 3.73 -17.77 -4.85
N ALA A 198 5.04 -17.78 -4.59
CA ALA A 198 5.77 -16.62 -4.09
C ALA A 198 5.68 -15.41 -5.03
N THR A 199 5.67 -15.64 -6.35
CA THR A 199 5.68 -14.59 -7.38
C THR A 199 4.40 -14.51 -8.18
N ARG A 200 3.39 -15.36 -7.90
CA ARG A 200 2.17 -15.43 -8.70
C ARG A 200 0.97 -15.85 -7.87
N VAL A 201 -0.12 -15.11 -8.00
CA VAL A 201 -1.42 -15.39 -7.38
C VAL A 201 -2.50 -15.43 -8.46
N THR A 202 -3.29 -16.50 -8.47
CA THR A 202 -4.49 -16.64 -9.30
C THR A 202 -5.61 -17.18 -8.42
N PHE A 203 -6.68 -16.43 -8.26
CA PHE A 203 -7.85 -16.85 -7.48
C PHE A 203 -8.54 -18.07 -8.09
N GLY A 204 -9.26 -18.83 -7.28
CA GLY A 204 -10.04 -19.98 -7.74
C GLY A 204 -11.27 -19.56 -8.57
N SER A 205 -11.81 -20.51 -9.32
CA SER A 205 -12.98 -20.33 -10.19
C SER A 205 -14.27 -19.93 -9.46
N GLU A 206 -14.29 -20.02 -8.14
CA GLU A 206 -15.43 -19.57 -7.32
C GLU A 206 -15.45 -18.03 -7.13
N LEU A 207 -14.29 -17.38 -7.30
CA LEU A 207 -14.15 -15.93 -7.20
C LEU A 207 -13.85 -15.26 -8.55
N ARG A 208 -13.32 -16.00 -9.51
CA ARG A 208 -12.80 -15.49 -10.77
C ARG A 208 -13.32 -16.27 -11.95
N GLU A 209 -13.52 -15.61 -13.08
CA GLU A 209 -13.87 -16.27 -14.34
C GLU A 209 -12.79 -17.26 -14.78
N SER A 210 -13.19 -18.50 -15.07
CA SER A 210 -12.28 -19.59 -15.42
C SER A 210 -11.58 -19.42 -16.78
N SER A 211 -12.13 -18.59 -17.65
CA SER A 211 -11.59 -18.31 -19.00
C SER A 211 -10.36 -17.38 -18.99
N GLU A 212 -10.11 -16.66 -17.89
CA GLU A 212 -8.98 -15.73 -17.81
C GLU A 212 -7.68 -16.47 -17.47
N LYS A 213 -6.72 -16.46 -18.43
CA LYS A 213 -5.44 -17.19 -18.32
C LYS A 213 -4.38 -16.47 -17.50
N ASP A 214 -4.42 -15.12 -17.48
CA ASP A 214 -3.40 -14.33 -16.82
C ASP A 214 -3.66 -14.25 -15.31
N PRO A 215 -2.65 -14.23 -14.41
CA PRO A 215 -2.84 -14.22 -12.97
C PRO A 215 -3.49 -12.93 -12.49
N ASN A 216 -4.06 -12.98 -11.29
CA ASN A 216 -4.52 -11.76 -10.61
C ASN A 216 -3.36 -10.84 -10.26
N ILE A 217 -2.28 -11.42 -9.73
CA ILE A 217 -1.08 -10.66 -9.36
C ILE A 217 0.15 -11.46 -9.77
N GLU A 218 1.09 -10.79 -10.38
CA GLU A 218 2.41 -11.35 -10.69
C GLU A 218 3.52 -10.38 -10.30
N ALA A 219 4.60 -10.89 -9.73
CA ALA A 219 5.75 -10.15 -9.22
C ALA A 219 6.99 -10.48 -10.05
N ILE A 220 7.66 -9.45 -10.60
CA ILE A 220 8.88 -9.59 -11.41
C ILE A 220 9.91 -8.52 -11.05
N GLY A 221 11.17 -8.79 -11.36
CA GLY A 221 12.23 -7.76 -11.35
C GLY A 221 12.23 -6.92 -12.62
N ILE A 222 12.78 -5.70 -12.55
CA ILE A 222 12.95 -4.82 -13.72
C ILE A 222 13.77 -5.53 -14.81
N GLY A 223 13.34 -5.40 -16.07
CA GLY A 223 13.94 -6.12 -17.20
C GLY A 223 13.53 -7.61 -17.30
N GLY A 224 12.67 -8.09 -16.38
CA GLY A 224 12.16 -9.46 -16.44
C GLY A 224 11.27 -9.72 -17.67
N GLN A 225 11.09 -11.00 -18.03
CA GLN A 225 10.26 -11.39 -19.17
C GLN A 225 8.78 -11.25 -18.85
N ILE A 226 8.08 -10.45 -19.66
CA ILE A 226 6.64 -10.18 -19.52
C ILE A 226 5.83 -10.55 -20.77
N TYR A 227 6.48 -11.23 -21.73
CA TYR A 227 5.82 -11.58 -23.00
C TYR A 227 4.64 -12.52 -22.81
N GLY A 228 3.58 -12.28 -23.59
CA GLY A 228 2.35 -13.09 -23.57
C GLY A 228 1.40 -12.83 -22.41
N LYS A 229 1.70 -11.88 -21.51
CA LYS A 229 0.87 -11.50 -20.37
C LYS A 229 0.08 -10.23 -20.68
N ARG A 230 -1.06 -10.05 -20.02
CA ARG A 230 -1.84 -8.81 -20.05
C ARG A 230 -2.11 -8.36 -18.63
N ALA A 231 -2.17 -7.05 -18.42
CA ALA A 231 -2.45 -6.44 -17.13
C ALA A 231 -3.41 -5.25 -17.27
N ASP A 232 -4.23 -5.06 -16.27
CA ASP A 232 -5.08 -3.90 -16.11
C ASP A 232 -4.34 -2.78 -15.38
N MET A 233 -3.33 -3.15 -14.59
CA MET A 233 -2.42 -2.23 -13.92
C MET A 233 -1.00 -2.81 -13.88
N ILE A 234 -0.01 -1.95 -14.13
CA ILE A 234 1.40 -2.26 -13.91
C ILE A 234 1.96 -1.23 -12.94
N ILE A 235 2.54 -1.69 -11.85
CA ILE A 235 3.20 -0.85 -10.84
C ILE A 235 4.69 -1.14 -10.89
N VAL A 236 5.48 -0.10 -11.10
CA VAL A 236 6.95 -0.13 -11.03
C VAL A 236 7.35 0.61 -9.78
N ASP A 237 7.65 -0.14 -8.71
CA ASP A 237 7.89 0.39 -7.37
C ASP A 237 9.36 0.23 -6.97
N ASP A 238 10.00 1.36 -6.64
CA ASP A 238 11.42 1.46 -6.25
C ASP A 238 12.36 0.64 -7.15
N ALA A 239 12.12 0.69 -8.47
CA ALA A 239 12.92 -0.04 -9.44
C ALA A 239 14.29 0.61 -9.73
N VAL A 240 14.44 1.88 -9.37
CA VAL A 240 15.67 2.67 -9.55
C VAL A 240 16.43 2.79 -8.23
N THR A 241 17.71 2.48 -8.29
CA THR A 241 18.66 2.59 -7.17
C THR A 241 19.96 3.21 -7.67
N LEU A 242 20.87 3.57 -6.78
CA LEU A 242 22.21 4.06 -7.15
C LEU A 242 22.96 3.12 -8.09
N LYS A 243 22.71 1.80 -8.00
CA LYS A 243 23.40 0.79 -8.81
C LYS A 243 22.94 0.80 -10.27
N ASN A 244 21.70 1.17 -10.55
CA ASN A 244 21.10 1.10 -11.89
C ASN A 244 20.56 2.44 -12.39
N ALA A 245 20.76 3.52 -11.68
CA ALA A 245 20.27 4.86 -12.06
C ALA A 245 20.79 5.26 -13.45
N ASN A 246 22.05 4.96 -13.77
CA ASN A 246 22.67 5.25 -15.06
C ASN A 246 22.14 4.37 -16.21
N GLU A 247 21.34 3.33 -15.93
CA GLU A 247 20.75 2.46 -16.96
C GLU A 247 19.38 2.99 -17.47
N PHE A 248 19.06 4.25 -17.23
CA PHE A 248 17.74 4.84 -17.53
C PHE A 248 17.31 4.66 -18.99
N GLU A 249 18.22 4.70 -19.97
CA GLU A 249 17.90 4.43 -21.38
C GLU A 249 17.38 3.01 -21.62
N LYS A 250 17.99 2.03 -20.97
CA LYS A 250 17.55 0.63 -21.01
C LYS A 250 16.21 0.45 -20.31
N GLN A 251 16.03 1.10 -19.16
CA GLN A 251 14.79 1.09 -18.39
C GLN A 251 13.63 1.73 -19.17
N ILE A 252 13.85 2.89 -19.81
CA ILE A 252 12.84 3.57 -20.65
C ILE A 252 12.46 2.67 -21.84
N ARG A 253 13.45 2.09 -22.51
CA ARG A 253 13.18 1.18 -23.63
C ARG A 253 12.31 0.00 -23.20
N TRP A 254 12.66 -0.62 -22.08
CA TRP A 254 11.87 -1.70 -21.51
C TRP A 254 10.45 -1.26 -21.13
N LEU A 255 10.28 -0.10 -20.46
CA LEU A 255 8.97 0.44 -20.13
C LEU A 255 8.11 0.73 -21.37
N THR A 256 8.71 1.28 -22.42
CA THR A 256 7.97 1.72 -23.61
C THR A 256 7.67 0.58 -24.58
N GLN A 257 8.54 -0.38 -24.72
CA GLN A 257 8.42 -1.49 -25.68
C GLN A 257 7.77 -2.72 -25.04
N ASP A 258 8.28 -3.17 -23.90
CA ASP A 258 7.83 -4.41 -23.29
C ASP A 258 6.64 -4.20 -22.37
N VAL A 259 6.76 -3.32 -21.38
CA VAL A 259 5.72 -3.09 -20.33
C VAL A 259 4.45 -2.53 -20.93
N ARG A 260 4.55 -1.44 -21.68
CA ARG A 260 3.38 -0.77 -22.26
C ARG A 260 2.55 -1.68 -23.16
N SER A 261 3.20 -2.57 -23.92
CA SER A 261 2.50 -3.50 -24.81
C SER A 261 1.67 -4.55 -24.07
N ARG A 262 1.81 -4.65 -22.73
CA ARG A 262 1.08 -5.58 -21.88
C ARG A 262 -0.14 -4.96 -21.21
N LEU A 263 -0.23 -3.64 -21.20
CA LEU A 263 -1.40 -2.95 -20.66
C LEU A 263 -2.59 -3.09 -21.59
N ASN A 264 -3.75 -3.32 -20.99
CA ASN A 264 -5.01 -3.12 -21.66
C ASN A 264 -5.17 -1.66 -22.11
N PRO A 265 -6.02 -1.34 -23.08
CA PRO A 265 -6.21 0.03 -23.58
C PRO A 265 -6.53 1.06 -22.47
N THR A 266 -7.28 0.65 -21.45
CA THR A 266 -7.63 1.46 -20.27
C THR A 266 -6.73 1.20 -19.08
N GLY A 267 -5.73 0.33 -19.22
CA GLY A 267 -4.81 -0.07 -18.14
C GLY A 267 -3.93 1.07 -17.70
N LYS A 268 -3.51 1.03 -16.44
CA LYS A 268 -2.71 2.07 -15.78
C LYS A 268 -1.27 1.63 -15.60
N LEU A 269 -0.33 2.49 -15.97
CA LEU A 269 1.10 2.34 -15.68
C LEU A 269 1.48 3.34 -14.59
N VAL A 270 1.82 2.83 -13.42
CA VAL A 270 2.25 3.61 -12.26
C VAL A 270 3.74 3.36 -12.03
N VAL A 271 4.54 4.41 -12.08
CA VAL A 271 5.95 4.39 -11.73
C VAL A 271 6.10 5.21 -10.45
N ILE A 272 6.51 4.57 -9.37
CA ILE A 272 6.63 5.19 -8.06
C ILE A 272 7.99 4.89 -7.45
N GLY A 273 8.61 5.90 -6.85
CA GLY A 273 9.88 5.71 -6.16
C GLY A 273 10.44 6.98 -5.58
N THR A 274 11.65 6.86 -5.06
CA THR A 274 12.43 7.96 -4.51
C THR A 274 13.53 8.33 -5.49
N ARG A 275 13.76 9.64 -5.71
CA ARG A 275 14.90 10.13 -6.49
C ARG A 275 16.21 9.74 -5.79
N VAL A 276 17.14 9.17 -6.53
CA VAL A 276 18.44 8.73 -6.00
C VAL A 276 19.64 9.25 -6.80
N SER A 277 19.38 9.79 -7.97
CA SER A 277 20.42 10.37 -8.84
C SER A 277 19.85 11.59 -9.58
N ALA A 278 20.69 12.57 -9.86
CA ALA A 278 20.33 13.73 -10.68
C ALA A 278 19.90 13.31 -12.08
N MET A 279 20.54 12.27 -12.63
CA MET A 279 20.16 11.61 -13.88
C MET A 279 19.61 10.21 -13.56
N ASP A 280 18.31 10.05 -13.64
CA ASP A 280 17.62 8.79 -13.39
C ASP A 280 16.37 8.63 -14.28
N LEU A 281 15.75 7.45 -14.22
CA LEU A 281 14.52 7.16 -14.96
C LEU A 281 13.42 8.19 -14.72
N TYR A 282 13.24 8.65 -13.48
CA TYR A 282 12.14 9.56 -13.13
C TYR A 282 12.30 10.94 -13.79
N ARG A 283 13.52 11.49 -13.82
CA ARG A 283 13.83 12.72 -14.55
C ARG A 283 13.59 12.54 -16.05
N GLU A 284 14.11 11.45 -16.60
CA GLU A 284 14.09 11.23 -18.04
C GLU A 284 12.68 10.92 -18.58
N LEU A 285 11.79 10.34 -17.76
CA LEU A 285 10.37 10.18 -18.12
C LEU A 285 9.63 11.53 -18.21
N ARG A 286 10.17 12.60 -17.64
CA ARG A 286 9.64 13.97 -17.71
C ARG A 286 10.37 14.86 -18.71
N ASN A 287 11.43 14.36 -19.33
CA ASN A 287 12.22 15.11 -20.29
C ASN A 287 11.43 15.35 -21.58
N GLU A 288 11.08 16.61 -21.85
CA GLU A 288 10.28 17.04 -22.99
C GLU A 288 10.93 16.64 -24.33
N ASP A 289 12.26 16.67 -24.41
CA ASP A 289 13.01 16.34 -25.63
C ASP A 289 12.79 14.88 -26.11
N ARG A 290 12.29 14.03 -25.24
CA ARG A 290 11.99 12.62 -25.57
C ARG A 290 10.66 12.42 -26.27
N TYR A 291 9.82 13.46 -26.31
CA TYR A 291 8.45 13.31 -26.82
C TYR A 291 8.18 14.23 -27.99
N PRO A 292 7.42 13.76 -28.99
CA PRO A 292 7.04 14.60 -30.12
C PRO A 292 6.35 15.89 -29.67
N GLY A 293 6.90 17.03 -30.11
CA GLY A 293 6.37 18.35 -29.78
C GLY A 293 6.53 18.74 -28.29
N GLY A 294 7.43 18.08 -27.56
CA GLY A 294 7.67 18.39 -26.14
C GLY A 294 6.53 17.94 -25.20
N LEU A 295 5.59 17.15 -25.71
CA LEU A 295 4.36 16.83 -24.97
C LEU A 295 4.55 15.59 -24.08
N VAL A 296 4.87 15.83 -22.80
CA VAL A 296 5.09 14.78 -21.79
C VAL A 296 3.80 14.03 -21.48
N PRO A 297 3.77 12.69 -21.66
CA PRO A 297 2.55 11.91 -21.40
C PRO A 297 2.31 11.61 -19.91
N TRP A 298 3.29 11.80 -19.04
CA TRP A 298 3.24 11.40 -17.65
C TRP A 298 2.54 12.44 -16.77
N LYS A 299 1.51 12.01 -16.06
CA LYS A 299 0.94 12.74 -14.94
C LYS A 299 1.92 12.61 -13.76
N TYR A 300 2.46 13.71 -13.27
CA TYR A 300 3.55 13.70 -12.31
C TYR A 300 3.17 14.36 -10.98
N LEU A 301 3.56 13.74 -9.90
CA LEU A 301 3.50 14.33 -8.56
C LEU A 301 4.78 14.01 -7.79
N ALA A 302 5.45 15.06 -7.30
CA ALA A 302 6.53 14.95 -6.34
C ALA A 302 6.13 15.63 -5.03
N MET A 303 6.34 14.94 -3.93
CA MET A 303 6.05 15.41 -2.59
C MET A 303 7.33 15.41 -1.76
N PRO A 304 7.82 16.56 -1.27
CA PRO A 304 9.00 16.62 -0.40
C PRO A 304 8.64 16.20 1.03
N ALA A 305 9.62 15.70 1.79
CA ALA A 305 9.43 15.37 3.20
C ALA A 305 9.17 16.60 4.08
N LEU A 306 9.85 17.70 3.75
CA LEU A 306 9.75 18.97 4.47
C LEU A 306 8.99 19.97 3.60
N LEU A 307 7.89 20.49 4.13
CA LEU A 307 7.02 21.43 3.44
C LEU A 307 7.43 22.90 3.70
N THR A 308 7.62 23.26 4.97
CA THR A 308 8.11 24.58 5.38
C THR A 308 9.17 24.45 6.47
N THR A 309 10.11 25.39 6.48
CA THR A 309 11.16 25.52 7.50
C THR A 309 10.83 26.62 8.49
N HIS A 310 11.33 26.50 9.70
CA HIS A 310 11.32 27.50 10.76
C HIS A 310 12.67 27.50 11.47
N GLU A 311 13.03 28.56 12.20
CA GLU A 311 14.23 28.59 13.04
C GLU A 311 14.25 27.46 14.07
N ASP A 312 13.09 27.19 14.67
CA ASP A 312 12.84 26.08 15.57
C ASP A 312 12.39 24.85 14.76
N PRO A 313 13.18 23.76 14.74
CA PRO A 313 12.81 22.54 14.03
C PRO A 313 11.52 21.88 14.49
N ASP A 314 11.09 22.11 15.73
CA ASP A 314 9.83 21.54 16.23
C ASP A 314 8.59 22.20 15.56
N LYS A 315 8.79 23.34 14.92
CA LYS A 315 7.75 24.07 14.16
C LYS A 315 7.82 23.83 12.64
N TRP A 316 8.68 22.93 12.19
CA TRP A 316 8.73 22.58 10.78
C TRP A 316 7.45 21.85 10.36
N GLU A 317 6.88 22.27 9.25
CA GLU A 317 5.76 21.57 8.64
C GLU A 317 6.29 20.44 7.74
N THR A 318 5.79 19.25 7.92
CA THR A 318 6.30 18.04 7.26
C THR A 318 5.18 17.28 6.55
N LEU A 319 5.55 16.46 5.57
CA LEU A 319 4.62 15.69 4.76
C LEU A 319 3.81 14.68 5.58
N TRP A 320 4.45 14.05 6.58
CA TRP A 320 3.83 13.01 7.40
C TRP A 320 4.31 13.05 8.86
N PRO A 321 3.80 14.01 9.66
CA PRO A 321 4.29 14.23 11.02
C PRO A 321 3.89 13.13 12.02
N ALA A 322 2.79 12.42 11.75
CA ALA A 322 2.25 11.40 12.66
C ALA A 322 1.58 10.25 11.91
N SER A 323 1.49 9.07 12.54
CA SER A 323 0.92 7.84 11.98
C SER A 323 0.02 7.13 13.00
N ASP A 324 -0.91 6.34 12.51
CA ASP A 324 -1.77 5.45 13.30
C ASP A 324 -1.05 4.17 13.76
N ALA A 325 0.08 3.82 13.14
CA ALA A 325 0.90 2.69 13.51
C ALA A 325 2.20 3.14 14.18
N PRO A 326 2.66 2.44 15.25
CA PRO A 326 3.93 2.75 15.90
C PRO A 326 5.13 2.43 15.00
N PHE A 327 6.23 3.15 15.21
CA PHE A 327 7.56 2.74 14.79
C PHE A 327 8.17 1.78 15.79
N ASP A 328 9.24 1.09 15.39
CA ASP A 328 9.99 0.24 16.28
C ASP A 328 10.42 1.00 17.56
N GLY A 329 10.05 0.44 18.71
CA GLY A 329 10.36 1.00 20.02
C GLY A 329 9.36 2.04 20.55
N GLN A 330 8.37 2.48 19.76
CA GLN A 330 7.31 3.37 20.27
C GLN A 330 6.28 2.59 21.08
N MET A 331 5.82 3.22 22.17
CA MET A 331 4.82 2.71 23.07
C MET A 331 3.53 3.53 23.00
N GLU A 332 2.45 3.01 23.57
CA GLU A 332 1.15 3.69 23.62
C GLU A 332 1.22 5.09 24.25
N SER A 333 2.16 5.28 25.21
CA SER A 333 2.43 6.57 25.87
C SER A 333 3.03 7.63 24.95
N ASP A 334 3.54 7.25 23.77
CA ASP A 334 4.21 8.18 22.85
C ASP A 334 3.22 8.85 21.88
N LYS A 335 1.94 8.46 21.93
CA LYS A 335 0.90 9.08 21.14
C LYS A 335 0.70 10.55 21.50
N ASN A 336 0.45 11.36 20.48
CA ASN A 336 0.05 12.74 20.63
C ASN A 336 -1.43 12.87 21.11
N GLU A 337 -1.92 14.09 21.26
CA GLU A 337 -3.31 14.39 21.68
C GLU A 337 -4.37 13.80 20.72
N ASP A 338 -4.02 13.61 19.43
CA ASP A 338 -4.88 12.99 18.41
C ASP A 338 -4.86 11.46 18.44
N GLY A 339 -4.10 10.85 19.37
CA GLY A 339 -3.93 9.41 19.48
C GLY A 339 -3.02 8.81 18.38
N LEU A 340 -2.16 9.62 17.75
CA LEU A 340 -1.23 9.21 16.70
C LEU A 340 0.20 9.18 17.22
N TYR A 341 0.99 8.26 16.68
CA TYR A 341 2.42 8.18 16.97
C TYR A 341 3.21 9.21 16.16
N PRO A 342 4.19 9.93 16.76
CA PRO A 342 5.11 10.78 16.01
C PRO A 342 5.80 10.00 14.89
N ARG A 343 5.86 10.58 13.68
CA ARG A 343 6.50 9.95 12.52
C ARG A 343 7.67 10.79 12.01
N TRP A 344 7.51 11.44 10.90
CA TRP A 344 8.47 12.38 10.31
C TRP A 344 8.13 13.81 10.74
N ASN A 345 8.13 14.07 12.06
CA ASN A 345 7.97 15.42 12.57
C ASN A 345 9.21 16.28 12.27
N GLY A 346 9.12 17.58 12.50
CA GLY A 346 10.18 18.51 12.17
C GLY A 346 11.52 18.17 12.84
N ARG A 347 11.52 17.72 14.10
CA ARG A 347 12.73 17.33 14.83
C ARG A 347 13.38 16.09 14.21
N ASN A 348 12.61 15.09 13.86
CA ASN A 348 13.12 13.88 13.21
C ASN A 348 13.74 14.21 11.85
N LEU A 349 13.08 15.02 11.02
CA LEU A 349 13.62 15.45 9.74
C LEU A 349 14.85 16.36 9.88
N TYR A 350 14.89 17.21 10.91
CA TYR A 350 16.07 17.98 11.21
C TYR A 350 17.29 17.09 11.50
N ASN A 351 17.11 16.06 12.31
CA ASN A 351 18.18 15.10 12.63
C ASN A 351 18.65 14.35 11.38
N GLU A 352 17.73 13.87 10.54
CA GLU A 352 18.06 13.24 9.26
C GLU A 352 18.84 14.19 8.33
N ARG A 353 18.44 15.44 8.24
CA ARG A 353 19.14 16.45 7.45
C ARG A 353 20.58 16.67 7.92
N GLN A 354 20.85 16.63 9.23
CA GLN A 354 22.20 16.80 9.78
C GLN A 354 23.10 15.58 9.49
N ALA A 355 22.53 14.42 9.19
CA ALA A 355 23.25 13.18 8.94
C ALA A 355 23.69 12.99 7.48
N MET A 356 23.33 13.92 6.56
CA MET A 356 23.63 13.78 5.13
C MET A 356 24.05 15.09 4.49
N ASP A 357 24.69 15.00 3.32
CA ASP A 357 25.04 16.17 2.52
C ASP A 357 23.81 16.86 1.90
N ALA A 358 23.97 18.15 1.54
CA ALA A 358 22.88 18.97 1.02
C ALA A 358 22.30 18.43 -0.31
N SER A 359 23.13 17.84 -1.15
CA SER A 359 22.72 17.27 -2.44
C SER A 359 21.85 16.03 -2.24
N THR A 360 22.27 15.11 -1.39
CA THR A 360 21.48 13.92 -1.01
C THR A 360 20.17 14.33 -0.35
N TRP A 361 20.18 15.30 0.55
CA TRP A 361 18.95 15.82 1.16
C TRP A 361 17.97 16.37 0.11
N ALA A 362 18.44 17.25 -0.76
CA ALA A 362 17.59 17.89 -1.77
C ALA A 362 17.01 16.87 -2.75
N LEU A 363 17.79 15.87 -3.16
CA LEU A 363 17.37 14.85 -4.09
C LEU A 363 16.43 13.83 -3.45
N VAL A 364 16.87 13.19 -2.34
CA VAL A 364 16.19 12.02 -1.75
C VAL A 364 15.00 12.43 -0.88
N TYR A 365 15.13 13.48 -0.07
CA TYR A 365 14.08 13.91 0.84
C TYR A 365 13.22 15.04 0.28
N GLN A 366 13.78 15.92 -0.55
CA GLN A 366 13.01 17.01 -1.14
C GLN A 366 12.54 16.74 -2.58
N GLN A 367 12.96 15.62 -3.17
CA GLN A 367 12.61 15.22 -4.55
C GLN A 367 12.91 16.31 -5.59
N GLN A 368 13.94 17.13 -5.32
CA GLN A 368 14.32 18.25 -6.18
C GLN A 368 15.26 17.79 -7.29
N ASP A 369 15.08 18.37 -8.47
CA ASP A 369 16.07 18.26 -9.54
C ASP A 369 17.26 19.16 -9.19
N ILE A 370 18.43 18.55 -8.90
CA ILE A 370 19.66 19.28 -8.66
C ILE A 370 20.43 19.33 -9.98
N SER A 371 20.92 20.51 -10.37
CA SER A 371 21.94 20.60 -11.41
C SER A 371 23.27 20.11 -10.83
N ASP A 372 24.06 19.37 -11.62
CA ASP A 372 25.40 18.92 -11.22
C ASP A 372 26.34 20.10 -10.85
N ASP A 373 25.97 21.33 -11.23
CA ASP A 373 26.70 22.56 -10.95
C ASP A 373 26.22 23.29 -9.67
N ALA A 374 25.20 22.82 -8.96
CA ALA A 374 24.70 23.47 -7.74
C ALA A 374 25.61 23.16 -6.54
N ILE A 375 26.72 23.90 -6.46
CA ILE A 375 27.70 23.81 -5.35
C ILE A 375 27.17 24.46 -4.04
N PHE A 376 26.04 25.18 -4.07
CA PHE A 376 25.52 25.91 -2.92
C PHE A 376 24.11 25.48 -2.54
N ASP A 377 23.91 25.16 -1.25
CA ASP A 377 22.60 25.03 -0.64
C ASP A 377 21.85 26.37 -0.73
N PRO A 378 20.69 26.45 -1.42
CA PRO A 378 19.90 27.68 -1.50
C PRO A 378 19.51 28.27 -0.15
N VAL A 379 19.51 27.44 0.91
CA VAL A 379 19.22 27.87 2.29
C VAL A 379 20.43 28.58 2.92
N CYS A 380 21.65 28.28 2.48
CA CYS A 380 22.87 28.93 2.98
C CYS A 380 23.15 30.29 2.37
N VAL A 381 22.44 30.71 1.31
CA VAL A 381 22.68 31.99 0.62
C VAL A 381 21.90 33.15 1.25
N ARG A 382 21.08 32.93 2.26
CA ARG A 382 20.39 33.99 3.02
C ARG A 382 21.22 34.50 4.19
N GLY A 383 22.32 35.14 3.92
CA GLY A 383 23.06 35.73 5.03
C GLY A 383 24.39 36.32 4.65
N SER A 384 24.44 37.21 3.68
CA SER A 384 25.55 38.16 3.52
C SER A 384 25.32 39.13 2.35
N ILE A 385 24.26 39.90 2.41
CA ILE A 385 24.15 41.15 1.67
C ILE A 385 23.58 42.18 2.65
N ASP A 386 24.36 42.54 3.63
CA ASP A 386 24.30 43.79 4.36
C ASP A 386 25.71 44.02 4.94
N GLY A 387 26.53 44.74 4.19
CA GLY A 387 27.84 45.20 4.56
C GLY A 387 28.29 46.22 3.59
#